data_c1bc183e6f9c2a2f27edea7725ba31fe
#
_entry.id   c1bc183e6f9c2a2f27edea7725ba31fe
#
_cell.length_a   1.000
_cell.length_b   1.000
_cell.length_c   1.000
_cell.angle_alpha   90.00
_cell.angle_beta   90.00
_cell.angle_gamma   90.00
#
_symmetry.space_group_name_H-M   'P 1'
#
loop_
_entity.id
_entity.type
_entity.pdbx_description
1 polymer ?
#
loop_
_entity_poly.entity_id
_entity_poly.type
_entity_poly.pdbx_seq_one_letter_code
_entity_poly.pdbx_strand_id
1 'polypeptide(L)'
;MPNPTQQSAFAAQIDALGRPHDIRALPLSGLRLVVALRLCAQFERVGRDPLPEMAQRFRSIEAACAVHDLVLTVAASWPEPFTFGRPCSLSLSPDEVTLAAMSRAALHADHAGFSRSINGFVRQDRQEALYNSALHAVALLSATPA
;
A
#
# COMPACT_ATOMS: atom_id res chain seq x y z
N MET A 1 32.05 10.71 -16.28
CA MET A 1 32.18 10.14 -14.94
C MET A 1 31.03 10.64 -14.07
N PRO A 2 30.32 9.77 -13.38
CA PRO A 2 29.28 10.26 -12.45
C PRO A 2 29.93 11.05 -11.31
N ASN A 3 29.24 12.10 -10.89
CA ASN A 3 29.65 12.96 -9.79
C ASN A 3 29.71 12.14 -8.48
N PRO A 4 30.71 12.32 -7.61
CA PRO A 4 30.80 11.63 -6.32
C PRO A 4 29.50 11.74 -5.48
N THR A 5 28.79 12.86 -5.56
CA THR A 5 27.51 13.07 -4.88
C THR A 5 26.42 12.14 -5.43
N GLN A 6 26.38 11.94 -6.75
CA GLN A 6 25.43 11.03 -7.40
C GLN A 6 25.73 9.56 -7.08
N GLN A 7 27.01 9.19 -7.03
CA GLN A 7 27.43 7.85 -6.63
C GLN A 7 27.06 7.55 -5.17
N SER A 8 27.23 8.52 -4.29
CA SER A 8 26.86 8.39 -2.88
C SER A 8 25.34 8.27 -2.70
N ALA A 9 24.55 9.05 -3.44
CA ALA A 9 23.09 8.98 -3.42
C ALA A 9 22.59 7.63 -3.97
N PHE A 10 23.19 7.13 -5.05
CA PHE A 10 22.85 5.84 -5.65
C PHE A 10 23.21 4.67 -4.73
N ALA A 11 24.38 4.71 -4.10
CA ALA A 11 24.80 3.71 -3.13
C ALA A 11 23.88 3.68 -1.91
N ALA A 12 23.48 4.86 -1.40
CA ALA A 12 22.53 4.97 -0.29
C ALA A 12 21.14 4.42 -0.66
N GLN A 13 20.70 4.63 -1.91
CA GLN A 13 19.44 4.11 -2.41
C GLN A 13 19.47 2.58 -2.52
N ILE A 14 20.56 2.00 -3.03
CA ILE A 14 20.73 0.56 -3.10
C ILE A 14 20.77 -0.05 -1.70
N ASP A 15 21.50 0.56 -0.76
CA ASP A 15 21.57 0.11 0.62
C ASP A 15 20.18 0.15 1.29
N ALA A 16 19.40 1.21 1.06
CA ALA A 16 18.04 1.33 1.56
C ALA A 16 17.12 0.24 0.99
N LEU A 17 17.25 -0.11 -0.29
CA LEU A 17 16.48 -1.19 -0.93
C LEU A 17 16.86 -2.57 -0.40
N GLY A 18 18.10 -2.76 0.03
CA GLY A 18 18.59 -4.02 0.59
C GLY A 18 18.20 -4.25 2.05
N ARG A 19 17.70 -3.24 2.75
CA ARG A 19 17.27 -3.37 4.15
C ARG A 19 15.83 -3.82 4.25
N PRO A 20 15.50 -4.79 5.15
CA PRO A 20 14.12 -5.12 5.44
C PRO A 20 13.39 -3.89 5.99
N HIS A 21 12.26 -3.55 5.40
CA HIS A 21 11.39 -2.49 5.91
C HIS A 21 10.53 -3.03 7.03
N ASP A 22 10.54 -2.34 8.17
CA ASP A 22 9.76 -2.72 9.34
C ASP A 22 8.39 -2.04 9.29
N ILE A 23 7.33 -2.82 9.44
CA ILE A 23 5.95 -2.32 9.46
C ILE A 23 5.72 -1.28 10.55
N ARG A 24 6.45 -1.37 11.66
CA ARG A 24 6.33 -0.43 12.80
C ARG A 24 6.86 0.96 12.47
N ALA A 25 7.68 1.10 11.42
CA ALA A 25 8.17 2.39 10.96
C ALA A 25 7.15 3.16 10.11
N LEU A 26 6.04 2.52 9.71
CA LEU A 26 5.00 3.17 8.93
C LEU A 26 4.19 4.16 9.77
N PRO A 27 3.72 5.28 9.17
CA PRO A 27 2.65 6.07 9.76
C PRO A 27 1.41 5.21 10.03
N LEU A 28 0.60 5.61 11.01
CA LEU A 28 -0.57 4.82 11.44
C LEU A 28 -1.51 4.47 10.29
N SER A 29 -1.78 5.41 9.39
CA SER A 29 -2.63 5.17 8.21
C SER A 29 -2.07 4.08 7.29
N GLY A 30 -0.76 4.11 7.03
CA GLY A 30 -0.07 3.09 6.25
C GLY A 30 -0.05 1.73 6.93
N LEU A 31 0.21 1.72 8.22
CA LEU A 31 0.16 0.50 9.04
C LEU A 31 -1.22 -0.15 8.98
N ARG A 32 -2.27 0.61 9.21
CA ARG A 32 -3.65 0.13 9.16
C ARG A 32 -4.00 -0.43 7.79
N LEU A 33 -3.57 0.25 6.73
CA LEU A 33 -3.83 -0.18 5.36
C LEU A 33 -3.14 -1.52 5.07
N VAL A 34 -1.87 -1.66 5.39
CA VAL A 34 -1.12 -2.91 5.16
C VAL A 34 -1.74 -4.06 5.94
N VAL A 35 -2.07 -3.85 7.21
CA VAL A 35 -2.73 -4.87 8.05
C VAL A 35 -4.07 -5.29 7.45
N ALA A 36 -4.87 -4.33 6.99
CA ALA A 36 -6.17 -4.61 6.36
C ALA A 36 -6.03 -5.42 5.07
N LEU A 37 -5.05 -5.08 4.24
CA LEU A 37 -4.79 -5.80 3.00
C LEU A 37 -4.29 -7.22 3.23
N ARG A 38 -3.44 -7.42 4.22
CA ARG A 38 -3.01 -8.77 4.64
C ARG A 38 -4.20 -9.62 5.12
N LEU A 39 -5.10 -9.01 5.87
CA LEU A 39 -6.33 -9.67 6.32
C LEU A 39 -7.19 -10.10 5.13
N CYS A 40 -7.42 -9.19 4.17
CA CYS A 40 -8.13 -9.51 2.93
C CYS A 40 -7.50 -10.70 2.21
N ALA A 41 -6.19 -10.67 2.00
CA ALA A 41 -5.47 -11.73 1.31
C ALA A 41 -5.60 -13.08 2.02
N GLN A 42 -5.55 -13.08 3.35
CA GLN A 42 -5.69 -14.29 4.15
C GLN A 42 -7.09 -14.89 4.03
N PHE A 43 -8.13 -14.07 4.11
CA PHE A 43 -9.52 -14.54 3.98
C PHE A 43 -9.80 -15.08 2.58
N GLU A 44 -9.35 -14.40 1.53
CA GLU A 44 -9.50 -14.84 0.15
C GLU A 44 -8.80 -16.18 -0.10
N ARG A 45 -7.63 -16.37 0.50
CA ARG A 45 -6.84 -17.59 0.35
C ARG A 45 -7.59 -18.83 0.88
N VAL A 46 -8.43 -18.65 1.88
CA VAL A 46 -9.26 -19.73 2.45
C VAL A 46 -10.71 -19.68 1.95
N GLY A 47 -11.00 -18.87 0.95
CA GLY A 47 -12.33 -18.80 0.33
C GLY A 47 -13.38 -18.10 1.20
N ARG A 48 -12.98 -17.24 2.12
CA ARG A 48 -13.89 -16.50 3.00
C ARG A 48 -13.97 -15.03 2.58
N ASP A 49 -15.17 -14.45 2.74
CA ASP A 49 -15.39 -13.03 2.50
C ASP A 49 -14.75 -12.20 3.62
N PRO A 50 -13.83 -11.27 3.30
CA PRO A 50 -13.18 -10.45 4.32
C PRO A 50 -14.02 -9.27 4.80
N LEU A 51 -15.07 -8.88 4.07
CA LEU A 51 -15.85 -7.68 4.37
C LEU A 51 -16.45 -7.63 5.77
N PRO A 52 -17.12 -8.70 6.26
CA PRO A 52 -17.72 -8.66 7.61
C PRO A 52 -16.67 -8.45 8.71
N GLU A 53 -15.53 -9.12 8.62
CA GLU A 53 -14.45 -8.98 9.60
C GLU A 53 -13.83 -7.58 9.56
N MET A 54 -13.58 -7.04 8.36
CA MET A 54 -13.06 -5.68 8.22
C MET A 54 -14.03 -4.64 8.73
N ALA A 55 -15.33 -4.78 8.41
CA ALA A 55 -16.37 -3.87 8.88
C ALA A 55 -16.42 -3.84 10.41
N GLN A 56 -16.26 -4.99 11.05
CA GLN A 56 -16.24 -5.10 12.50
C GLN A 56 -14.97 -4.44 13.10
N ARG A 57 -13.80 -4.71 12.52
CA ARG A 57 -12.53 -4.16 13.00
C ARG A 57 -12.46 -2.64 12.85
N PHE A 58 -12.91 -2.12 11.72
CA PHE A 58 -12.90 -0.68 11.45
C PHE A 58 -14.11 0.04 12.04
N ARG A 59 -15.11 -0.69 12.48
CA ARG A 59 -16.42 -0.15 12.90
C ARG A 59 -17.04 0.74 11.80
N SER A 60 -16.83 0.34 10.55
CA SER A 60 -17.25 1.08 9.38
C SER A 60 -17.35 0.16 8.18
N ILE A 61 -18.57 0.01 7.66
CA ILE A 61 -18.81 -0.72 6.41
C ILE A 61 -18.18 0.03 5.23
N GLU A 62 -18.23 1.36 5.26
CA GLU A 62 -17.66 2.20 4.20
C GLU A 62 -16.14 2.01 4.10
N ALA A 63 -15.45 2.01 5.22
CA ALA A 63 -14.01 1.77 5.25
C ALA A 63 -13.67 0.36 4.75
N ALA A 64 -14.43 -0.65 5.16
CA ALA A 64 -14.25 -2.03 4.70
C ALA A 64 -14.43 -2.15 3.19
N CYS A 65 -15.48 -1.56 2.64
CA CYS A 65 -15.73 -1.56 1.19
C CYS A 65 -14.63 -0.81 0.43
N ALA A 66 -14.17 0.33 0.94
CA ALA A 66 -13.11 1.11 0.31
C ALA A 66 -11.78 0.33 0.27
N VAL A 67 -11.43 -0.36 1.34
CA VAL A 67 -10.23 -1.22 1.39
C VAL A 67 -10.38 -2.39 0.41
N HIS A 68 -11.53 -3.03 0.36
CA HIS A 68 -11.79 -4.13 -0.57
C HIS A 68 -11.69 -3.67 -2.02
N ASP A 69 -12.26 -2.51 -2.34
CA ASP A 69 -12.15 -1.91 -3.67
C ASP A 69 -10.69 -1.61 -4.04
N LEU A 70 -9.88 -1.15 -3.08
CA LEU A 70 -8.46 -0.95 -3.30
C LEU A 70 -7.75 -2.27 -3.61
N VAL A 71 -8.06 -3.35 -2.90
CA VAL A 71 -7.51 -4.67 -3.18
C VAL A 71 -7.81 -5.10 -4.61
N LEU A 72 -9.05 -4.93 -5.06
CA LEU A 72 -9.45 -5.26 -6.43
C LEU A 72 -8.75 -4.37 -7.46
N THR A 73 -8.61 -3.08 -7.17
CA THR A 73 -7.92 -2.12 -8.06
C THR A 73 -6.44 -2.44 -8.16
N VAL A 74 -5.79 -2.78 -7.06
CA VAL A 74 -4.39 -3.23 -7.04
C VAL A 74 -4.23 -4.50 -7.87
N ALA A 75 -5.09 -5.49 -7.68
CA ALA A 75 -5.04 -6.74 -8.44
C ALA A 75 -5.18 -6.50 -9.94
N ALA A 76 -6.01 -5.54 -10.35
CA ALA A 76 -6.21 -5.19 -11.76
C ALA A 76 -5.08 -4.33 -12.34
N SER A 77 -4.31 -3.64 -11.50
CA SER A 77 -3.30 -2.64 -11.90
C SER A 77 -1.88 -3.16 -11.81
N TRP A 78 -1.58 -4.07 -10.88
CA TRP A 78 -0.25 -4.63 -10.71
C TRP A 78 0.10 -5.57 -11.86
N PRO A 79 1.34 -5.51 -12.38
CA PRO A 79 1.77 -6.34 -13.52
C PRO A 79 1.89 -7.82 -13.16
N GLU A 80 2.15 -8.11 -11.88
CA GLU A 80 2.26 -9.46 -11.33
C GLU A 80 1.39 -9.57 -10.07
N PRO A 81 1.06 -10.78 -9.59
CA PRO A 81 0.32 -10.93 -8.35
C PRO A 81 1.01 -10.18 -7.20
N PHE A 82 0.24 -9.39 -6.46
CA PHE A 82 0.75 -8.62 -5.35
C PHE A 82 1.25 -9.56 -4.24
N THR A 83 2.46 -9.31 -3.76
CA THR A 83 3.06 -10.12 -2.69
C THR A 83 2.74 -9.50 -1.33
N PHE A 84 1.97 -10.22 -0.53
CA PHE A 84 1.65 -9.83 0.84
C PHE A 84 2.59 -10.50 1.83
N GLY A 85 2.97 -9.78 2.88
CA GLY A 85 3.60 -10.38 4.04
C GLY A 85 2.62 -11.27 4.83
N ARG A 86 3.15 -12.15 5.66
CA ARG A 86 2.33 -12.93 6.59
C ARG A 86 1.65 -12.00 7.59
N PRO A 87 0.44 -12.33 8.09
CA PRO A 87 -0.31 -11.42 8.97
C PRO A 87 0.46 -10.89 10.17
N CYS A 88 1.31 -11.71 10.78
CA CYS A 88 2.10 -11.36 11.96
C CYS A 88 3.54 -10.95 11.65
N SER A 89 3.93 -10.86 10.37
CA SER A 89 5.28 -10.45 10.00
C SER A 89 5.51 -8.97 10.27
N LEU A 90 6.65 -8.65 10.86
CA LEU A 90 7.09 -7.26 11.05
C LEU A 90 7.76 -6.70 9.80
N SER A 91 8.17 -7.55 8.86
CA SER A 91 8.81 -7.13 7.61
C SER A 91 7.76 -6.86 6.54
N LEU A 92 7.96 -5.78 5.78
CA LEU A 92 7.14 -5.45 4.62
C LEU A 92 7.72 -6.10 3.37
N SER A 93 6.84 -6.61 2.49
CA SER A 93 7.24 -6.99 1.14
C SER A 93 7.56 -5.72 0.32
N PRO A 94 8.32 -5.83 -0.79
CA PRO A 94 8.53 -4.69 -1.69
C PRO A 94 7.22 -4.08 -2.19
N ASP A 95 6.22 -4.90 -2.50
CA ASP A 95 4.90 -4.43 -2.95
C ASP A 95 4.19 -3.65 -1.84
N GLU A 96 4.28 -4.11 -0.60
CA GLU A 96 3.71 -3.40 0.55
C GLU A 96 4.39 -2.06 0.80
N VAL A 97 5.71 -1.98 0.60
CA VAL A 97 6.45 -0.71 0.69
C VAL A 97 5.94 0.28 -0.36
N THR A 98 5.77 -0.17 -1.60
CA THR A 98 5.22 0.66 -2.68
C THR A 98 3.80 1.12 -2.37
N LEU A 99 2.95 0.21 -1.91
CA LEU A 99 1.57 0.52 -1.54
C LEU A 99 1.51 1.57 -0.42
N ALA A 100 2.32 1.42 0.61
CA ALA A 100 2.37 2.38 1.72
C ALA A 100 2.84 3.76 1.24
N ALA A 101 3.85 3.81 0.38
CA ALA A 101 4.38 5.06 -0.17
C ALA A 101 3.34 5.78 -1.05
N MET A 102 2.69 5.06 -1.96
CA MET A 102 1.68 5.65 -2.84
C MET A 102 0.45 6.11 -2.06
N SER A 103 0.04 5.36 -1.05
CA SER A 103 -1.12 5.71 -0.22
C SER A 103 -0.85 6.94 0.63
N ARG A 104 0.36 7.09 1.14
CA ARG A 104 0.79 8.30 1.85
C ARG A 104 0.78 9.52 0.92
N ALA A 105 1.28 9.38 -0.29
CA ALA A 105 1.25 10.45 -1.29
C ALA A 105 -0.20 10.85 -1.62
N ALA A 106 -1.10 9.88 -1.80
CA ALA A 106 -2.51 10.14 -2.05
C ALA A 106 -3.16 10.90 -0.87
N LEU A 107 -2.87 10.49 0.36
CA LEU A 107 -3.42 11.13 1.56
C LEU A 107 -3.01 12.61 1.66
N HIS A 108 -1.80 12.95 1.21
CA HIS A 108 -1.29 14.32 1.20
C HIS A 108 -1.56 15.05 -0.12
N ALA A 109 -2.39 14.51 -1.00
CA ALA A 109 -2.70 15.05 -2.33
C ALA A 109 -1.44 15.29 -3.19
N ASP A 110 -0.42 14.49 -2.99
CA ASP A 110 0.85 14.54 -3.73
C ASP A 110 0.77 13.64 -4.96
N HIS A 111 0.18 14.14 -6.03
CA HIS A 111 0.04 13.40 -7.29
C HIS A 111 1.39 13.03 -7.91
N ALA A 112 2.36 13.93 -7.83
CA ALA A 112 3.71 13.67 -8.35
C ALA A 112 4.41 12.55 -7.57
N GLY A 113 4.32 12.55 -6.25
CA GLY A 113 4.86 11.50 -5.39
C GLY A 113 4.17 10.16 -5.62
N PHE A 114 2.85 10.17 -5.78
CA PHE A 114 2.08 8.99 -6.13
C PHE A 114 2.55 8.37 -7.45
N SER A 115 2.63 9.19 -8.49
CA SER A 115 3.08 8.74 -9.81
C SER A 115 4.51 8.21 -9.77
N ARG A 116 5.42 8.88 -9.05
CA ARG A 116 6.80 8.40 -8.89
C ARG A 116 6.87 7.02 -8.23
N SER A 117 5.97 6.72 -7.30
CA SER A 117 5.94 5.43 -6.60
C SER A 117 5.59 4.27 -7.51
N ILE A 118 4.82 4.52 -8.57
CA ILE A 118 4.25 3.47 -9.43
C ILE A 118 4.65 3.58 -10.91
N ASN A 119 5.37 4.63 -11.31
CA ASN A 119 5.85 4.77 -12.69
C ASN A 119 6.79 3.63 -13.05
N GLY A 120 6.58 3.12 -14.27
CA GLY A 120 7.39 2.06 -14.85
C GLY A 120 6.80 0.66 -14.64
N PHE A 121 5.84 0.47 -13.72
CA PHE A 121 5.19 -0.83 -13.56
C PHE A 121 3.66 -0.79 -13.57
N VAL A 122 3.03 0.30 -13.16
CA VAL A 122 1.57 0.46 -13.32
C VAL A 122 1.29 1.25 -14.59
N ARG A 123 0.44 0.72 -15.46
CA ARG A 123 0.03 1.38 -16.71
C ARG A 123 -0.59 2.74 -16.40
N GLN A 124 -0.25 3.74 -17.21
CA GLN A 124 -0.69 5.11 -17.00
C GLN A 124 -2.23 5.24 -17.01
N ASP A 125 -2.93 4.45 -17.83
CA ASP A 125 -4.39 4.44 -17.88
C ASP A 125 -5.05 3.87 -16.62
N ARG A 126 -4.29 3.22 -15.74
CA ARG A 126 -4.75 2.68 -14.46
C ARG A 126 -4.41 3.56 -13.25
N GLN A 127 -3.51 4.50 -13.41
CA GLN A 127 -2.99 5.29 -12.29
C GLN A 127 -4.05 6.14 -11.61
N GLU A 128 -4.97 6.74 -12.36
CA GLU A 128 -6.02 7.58 -11.79
C GLU A 128 -7.01 6.77 -10.94
N ALA A 129 -7.46 5.63 -11.44
CA ALA A 129 -8.34 4.73 -10.68
C ALA A 129 -7.66 4.26 -9.39
N LEU A 130 -6.38 3.91 -9.48
CA LEU A 130 -5.58 3.49 -8.32
C LEU A 130 -5.41 4.64 -7.32
N TYR A 131 -5.14 5.86 -7.79
CA TYR A 131 -5.05 7.05 -6.95
C TYR A 131 -6.35 7.29 -6.18
N ASN A 132 -7.47 7.30 -6.86
CA ASN A 132 -8.77 7.56 -6.26
C ASN A 132 -9.15 6.47 -5.25
N SER A 133 -8.88 5.22 -5.58
CA SER A 133 -9.15 4.09 -4.68
C SER A 133 -8.27 4.13 -3.43
N ALA A 134 -6.98 4.42 -3.59
CA ALA A 134 -6.03 4.54 -2.48
C ALA A 134 -6.40 5.72 -1.56
N LEU A 135 -6.71 6.87 -2.14
CA LEU A 135 -7.13 8.06 -1.39
C LEU A 135 -8.39 7.78 -0.57
N HIS A 136 -9.40 7.17 -1.20
CA HIS A 136 -10.66 6.85 -0.52
C HIS A 136 -10.43 5.90 0.65
N ALA A 137 -9.70 4.82 0.44
CA ALA A 137 -9.39 3.85 1.49
C ALA A 137 -8.60 4.47 2.65
N VAL A 138 -7.51 5.17 2.36
CA VAL A 138 -6.65 5.73 3.42
C VAL A 138 -7.33 6.86 4.16
N ALA A 139 -8.16 7.67 3.49
CA ALA A 139 -8.92 8.74 4.14
C ALA A 139 -9.95 8.17 5.11
N LEU A 140 -10.69 7.15 4.71
CA LEU A 140 -11.67 6.50 5.60
C LEU A 140 -10.98 5.78 6.77
N LEU A 141 -9.88 5.09 6.55
CA LEU A 141 -9.11 4.45 7.62
C LEU A 141 -8.56 5.49 8.60
N SER A 142 -8.13 6.65 8.13
CA SER A 142 -7.63 7.73 8.98
C SER A 142 -8.73 8.35 9.85
N ALA A 143 -9.97 8.30 9.39
CA ALA A 143 -11.14 8.82 10.12
C ALA A 143 -11.74 7.79 11.10
N THR A 144 -11.36 6.52 11.02
CA THR A 144 -11.88 5.50 11.94
C THR A 144 -11.19 5.55 13.30
N PRO A 145 -11.92 5.25 14.41
CA PRO A 145 -11.32 5.20 15.74
C PRO A 145 -10.19 4.16 15.82
N ALA A 146 -9.23 4.42 16.66
CA ALA A 146 -8.16 3.49 16.94
C ALA A 146 -8.68 2.23 17.66
#